data_431ee33abe74826d8f4c3ea4acf24fee
#
_entry.id   431ee33abe74826d8f4c3ea4acf24fee
#
_cell.length_a   1.000
_cell.length_b   1.000
_cell.length_c   1.000
_cell.angle_alpha   90.00
_cell.angle_beta   90.00
_cell.angle_gamma   90.00
#
_symmetry.space_group_name_H-M   'P 1'
#
loop_
_entity.id
_entity.type
_entity.pdbx_description
1 polymer ?
#
loop_
_entity_poly.entity_id
_entity_poly.type
_entity_poly.pdbx_seq_one_letter_code
_entity_poly.pdbx_strand_id
1 'polypeptide(L)' 'MKKLQKEGTQRKAGKILLDVREKNYTAQAFYEKTGFKKDGVRKSFYTEPEEDAVLMSMQISG' A
#
# COMPACT_ATOMS: atom_id res chain seq x y z
N MET A 1 16.84 9.95 11.37
CA MET A 1 16.20 9.72 11.15
C MET A 1 15.61 8.99 10.92
N LYS A 2 15.05 8.70 10.88
CA LYS A 2 14.51 8.01 10.57
C LYS A 2 13.51 8.04 10.09
N LYS A 3 13.05 7.78 9.46
CA LYS A 3 12.08 7.79 8.94
C LYS A 3 11.36 6.68 9.09
N LEU A 4 10.26 6.72 9.28
CA LEU A 4 9.57 5.71 9.45
C LEU A 4 9.00 5.22 8.33
N GLN A 5 9.02 4.19 7.95
CA GLN A 5 8.47 3.68 6.89
C GLN A 5 7.31 2.92 7.25
N LYS A 6 6.17 3.45 7.26
CA LYS A 6 5.07 2.76 7.52
C LYS A 6 4.21 2.74 6.37
N GLU A 7 3.11 2.07 6.33
CA GLU A 7 2.20 2.07 5.26
C GLU A 7 1.78 3.44 5.04
N GLY A 8 1.83 3.92 3.87
CA GLY A 8 1.50 5.27 3.56
C GLY A 8 0.29 5.35 2.69
N THR A 9 -0.52 6.38 2.85
CA THR A 9 -1.69 6.58 2.06
C THR A 9 -1.59 7.92 1.39
N GLN A 10 -1.78 7.96 0.09
CA GLN A 10 -1.71 9.18 -0.64
C GLN A 10 -2.96 9.40 -1.43
N ARG A 11 -3.42 10.63 -1.62
CA ARG A 11 -4.56 10.94 -2.38
C ARG A 11 -4.14 11.62 -3.62
N LYS A 12 -4.54 11.16 -4.77
CA LYS A 12 -4.24 11.79 -5.98
C LYS A 12 -5.52 11.99 -6.65
N ALA A 13 -5.69 12.95 -7.49
CA ALA A 13 -6.90 13.32 -8.14
C ALA A 13 -7.80 12.12 -8.40
N GLY A 14 -8.80 11.91 -7.65
CA GLY A 14 -9.75 10.85 -7.87
C GLY A 14 -9.29 9.48 -7.49
N LYS A 15 -8.24 9.37 -6.72
CA LYS A 15 -7.69 8.09 -6.41
C LYS A 15 -7.01 8.08 -5.06
N ILE A 16 -7.08 7.00 -4.35
CA ILE A 16 -6.34 6.83 -3.11
C ILE A 16 -5.31 5.75 -3.34
N LEU A 17 -4.06 6.06 -3.02
CA LEU A 17 -2.98 5.11 -3.19
C LEU A 17 -2.42 4.74 -1.84
N LEU A 18 -2.05 3.48 -1.67
CA LEU A 18 -1.40 3.08 -0.44
C LEU A 18 -0.42 1.96 -0.70
N ASP A 19 0.47 1.73 0.26
CA ASP A 19 1.40 0.64 0.16
C ASP A 19 1.32 -0.17 1.43
N VAL A 20 1.38 -1.47 1.32
CA VAL A 20 1.24 -2.39 2.40
C VAL A 20 2.37 -3.39 2.33
N ARG A 21 2.86 -3.86 3.47
CA ARG A 21 3.91 -4.85 3.46
C ARG A 21 3.43 -6.11 2.79
N GLU A 22 4.28 -6.69 2.01
CA GLU A 22 3.92 -7.85 1.22
C GLU A 22 3.40 -8.99 2.07
N LYS A 23 3.92 -9.17 3.24
CA LYS A 23 3.50 -10.26 4.09
C LYS A 23 2.35 -9.91 5.00
N ASN A 24 1.83 -8.72 4.90
CA ASN A 24 0.71 -8.34 5.72
C ASN A 24 -0.58 -8.71 5.02
N TYR A 25 -0.86 -10.00 5.00
CA TYR A 25 -2.00 -10.51 4.26
C TYR A 25 -3.33 -10.01 4.83
N THR A 26 -3.38 -9.82 6.11
CA THR A 26 -4.59 -9.33 6.74
C THR A 26 -4.94 -7.94 6.22
N ALA A 27 -3.96 -7.09 6.13
CA ALA A 27 -4.20 -5.74 5.65
C ALA A 27 -4.57 -5.76 4.18
N GLN A 28 -3.90 -6.58 3.40
CA GLN A 28 -4.22 -6.67 1.99
C GLN A 28 -5.65 -7.13 1.78
N ALA A 29 -6.07 -8.12 2.54
CA ALA A 29 -7.43 -8.62 2.42
C ALA A 29 -8.43 -7.54 2.83
N PHE A 30 -8.11 -6.81 3.87
CA PHE A 30 -8.96 -5.75 4.34
C PHE A 30 -9.15 -4.67 3.26
N TYR A 31 -8.06 -4.28 2.65
CA TYR A 31 -8.14 -3.24 1.62
C TYR A 31 -8.85 -3.74 0.38
N GLU A 32 -8.65 -4.99 0.03
CA GLU A 32 -9.34 -5.54 -1.11
C GLU A 32 -10.84 -5.56 -0.86
N LYS A 33 -11.25 -5.89 0.34
CA LYS A 33 -12.63 -5.89 0.66
C LYS A 33 -13.20 -4.51 0.63
N THR A 34 -12.42 -3.51 0.91
CA THR A 34 -12.82 -2.12 0.91
C THR A 34 -12.95 -1.58 -0.52
N GLY A 35 -12.32 -2.21 -1.47
CA GLY A 35 -12.38 -1.75 -2.84
C GLY A 35 -11.06 -1.42 -3.47
N PHE A 36 -9.97 -1.65 -2.76
CA PHE A 36 -8.65 -1.39 -3.33
C PHE A 36 -8.24 -2.54 -4.22
N LYS A 37 -7.45 -2.23 -5.23
CA LYS A 37 -6.95 -3.25 -6.11
C LYS A 37 -5.47 -3.23 -6.06
N LYS A 38 -4.81 -4.34 -6.27
CA LYS A 38 -3.37 -4.41 -6.31
C LYS A 38 -2.88 -3.87 -7.61
N ASP A 39 -2.00 -2.90 -7.56
CA ASP A 39 -1.43 -2.32 -8.76
C ASP A 39 -0.07 -2.90 -9.10
N GLY A 40 0.68 -3.30 -8.12
CA GLY A 40 2.01 -3.83 -8.36
C GLY A 40 2.75 -4.02 -7.08
N VAL A 41 4.02 -4.33 -7.18
CA VAL A 41 4.86 -4.57 -6.01
C VAL A 41 6.10 -3.73 -6.13
N ARG A 42 6.50 -3.06 -5.06
CA ARG A 42 7.71 -2.31 -5.05
C ARG A 42 8.72 -3.08 -4.26
N LYS A 43 9.81 -3.46 -4.91
CA LYS A 43 10.78 -4.30 -4.28
C LYS A 43 11.57 -3.58 -3.22
N SER A 44 11.83 -4.26 -2.13
CA SER A 44 12.67 -3.73 -1.06
C SER A 44 12.27 -2.35 -0.60
N PHE A 45 10.97 -2.11 -0.55
CA PHE A 45 10.48 -0.80 -0.13
C PHE A 45 10.73 -0.55 1.35
N TYR A 46 10.57 -1.57 2.17
CA TYR A 46 10.85 -1.45 3.59
C TYR A 46 12.24 -2.00 3.85
N THR A 47 12.98 -1.38 4.72
CA THR A 47 14.35 -1.78 4.89
C THR A 47 14.68 -2.42 6.21
N GLU A 48 13.77 -2.45 7.13
CA GLU A 48 14.13 -3.04 8.39
C GLU A 48 12.96 -3.73 9.01
N PRO A 49 12.69 -4.93 8.70
CA PRO A 49 13.49 -5.78 7.82
C PRO A 49 13.17 -5.47 6.37
N GLU A 50 14.00 -5.93 5.50
CA GLU A 50 13.78 -5.70 4.10
C GLU A 50 12.56 -6.45 3.64
N GLU A 51 11.68 -5.79 2.97
CA GLU A 51 10.45 -6.39 2.55
C GLU A 51 9.84 -5.60 1.43
N ASP A 52 9.17 -6.26 0.51
CA ASP A 52 8.56 -5.58 -0.61
C ASP A 52 7.24 -4.96 -0.16
N ALA A 53 6.78 -4.01 -0.89
CA ALA A 53 5.50 -3.37 -0.63
C ALA A 53 4.54 -3.70 -1.74
N VAL A 54 3.30 -3.95 -1.40
CA VAL A 54 2.27 -4.17 -2.37
C VAL A 54 1.58 -2.82 -2.56
N LEU A 55 1.51 -2.37 -3.79
CA LEU A 55 0.90 -1.08 -4.09
C LEU A 55 -0.56 -1.30 -4.42
N MET A 56 -1.42 -0.57 -3.76
CA MET A 56 -2.85 -0.74 -3.96
C MET A 56 -3.49 0.61 -4.19
N SER A 57 -4.56 0.63 -4.92
CA SER A 57 -5.26 1.88 -5.16
C SER A 57 -6.76 1.67 -5.26
N MET A 58 -7.51 2.71 -5.02
CA MET A 58 -8.94 2.66 -5.13
C MET A 58 -9.39 3.94 -5.79
N GLN A 59 -10.29 3.80 -6.78
CA GLN A 59 -10.79 4.95 -7.48
C GLN A 59 -11.88 5.60 -6.66
N ILE A 60 -11.85 6.90 -6.50
CA ILE A 60 -12.85 7.61 -5.80
C ILE A 60 -13.72 8.23 -6.84
N SER A 61 -14.96 7.94 -6.87
CA SER A 61 -15.79 8.47 -7.85
C SER A 61 -16.11 9.78 -7.46
N GLY A 62 -15.96 10.60 -8.17
CA GLY A 62 -16.20 11.87 -7.79
C GLY A 62 -16.94 12.76 -8.24
#